data_d6d96fd12be96aaf6c1645dd1d7a11d7
#
_entry.id   d6d96fd12be96aaf6c1645dd1d7a11d7
#
_cell.length_a   1.000
_cell.length_b   1.000
_cell.length_c   1.000
_cell.angle_alpha   90.00
_cell.angle_beta   90.00
_cell.angle_gamma   90.00
#
_symmetry.space_group_name_H-M   'P 1'
#
loop_
_entity.id
_entity.type
_entity.pdbx_description
1 polymer ?
#
loop_
_entity_poly.entity_id
_entity_poly.type
_entity_poly.pdbx_seq_one_letter_code
_entity_poly.pdbx_strand_id
1 'polypeptide(L)'
;MSRNIKKILRELKKGLVAIYGDQLKAMILFGSYARGDAHPPDSDIDVMLVLKGEFEYREVQKRSSEFVASLCLENDVVISRVFVTEAEYAQSKMPLMLNIRKEGVTV
;
A
#
# COMPACT_ATOMS: atom_id res chain seq x y z
N MET A 1 0.83 -11.23 12.35
CA MET A 1 1.32 -11.12 10.98
C MET A 1 2.48 -12.08 10.78
N SER A 2 2.47 -12.85 9.69
CA SER A 2 3.52 -13.82 9.43
C SER A 2 4.85 -13.14 9.09
N ARG A 3 5.95 -13.89 9.25
CA ARG A 3 7.29 -13.40 8.94
C ARG A 3 7.43 -12.99 7.47
N ASN A 4 6.82 -13.79 6.57
CA ASN A 4 6.88 -13.50 5.13
C ASN A 4 6.21 -12.18 4.78
N ILE A 5 5.08 -11.87 5.39
CA ILE A 5 4.36 -10.62 5.15
C ILE A 5 5.20 -9.42 5.60
N LYS A 6 5.85 -9.52 6.75
CA LYS A 6 6.72 -8.44 7.24
C LYS A 6 7.89 -8.20 6.28
N LYS A 7 8.47 -9.26 5.77
CA LYS A 7 9.57 -9.17 4.81
C LYS A 7 9.09 -8.55 3.50
N ILE A 8 7.95 -9.01 2.99
CA ILE A 8 7.36 -8.48 1.75
C ILE A 8 7.07 -6.99 1.90
N LEU A 9 6.46 -6.58 3.01
CA LEU A 9 6.15 -5.17 3.25
C LEU A 9 7.41 -4.32 3.34
N ARG A 10 8.47 -4.83 3.92
CA ARG A 10 9.76 -4.14 3.99
C ARG A 10 10.35 -3.93 2.60
N GLU A 11 10.36 -4.97 1.79
CA GLU A 11 10.88 -4.90 0.42
C GLU A 11 10.03 -3.97 -0.44
N LEU A 12 8.71 -4.03 -0.27
CA LEU A 12 7.77 -3.17 -0.97
C LEU A 12 8.03 -1.70 -0.63
N LYS A 13 8.14 -1.38 0.65
CA LYS A 13 8.40 -0.02 1.11
C LYS A 13 9.72 0.51 0.55
N LYS A 14 10.76 -0.29 0.63
CA LYS A 14 12.09 0.09 0.14
C LYS A 14 12.04 0.42 -1.36
N GLY A 15 11.40 -0.43 -2.15
CA GLY A 15 11.28 -0.21 -3.59
C GLY A 15 10.43 1.00 -3.93
N LEU A 16 9.32 1.20 -3.23
CA LEU A 16 8.45 2.34 -3.48
C LEU A 16 9.11 3.66 -3.09
N VAL A 17 9.88 3.67 -2.00
CA VAL A 17 10.66 4.85 -1.62
C VAL A 17 11.70 5.18 -2.70
N ALA A 18 12.33 4.16 -3.28
CA ALA A 18 13.28 4.38 -4.38
C ALA A 18 12.59 4.95 -5.63
N ILE A 19 11.36 4.52 -5.90
CA ILE A 19 10.62 4.95 -7.09
C ILE A 19 10.04 6.36 -6.93
N TYR A 20 9.40 6.64 -5.80
CA TYR A 20 8.68 7.90 -5.59
C TYR A 20 9.48 8.94 -4.83
N GLY A 21 10.51 8.54 -4.11
CA GLY A 21 11.34 9.47 -3.35
C GLY A 21 10.52 10.26 -2.33
N ASP A 22 10.76 11.56 -2.30
CA ASP A 22 10.09 12.47 -1.35
C ASP A 22 8.59 12.61 -1.61
N GLN A 23 8.10 12.18 -2.76
CA GLN A 23 6.68 12.19 -3.07
C GLN A 23 5.90 11.21 -2.21
N LEU A 24 6.51 10.11 -1.79
CA LEU A 24 5.86 9.12 -0.93
C LEU A 24 5.90 9.58 0.52
N LYS A 25 4.74 9.95 1.05
CA LYS A 25 4.62 10.44 2.43
C LYS A 25 4.34 9.35 3.43
N ALA A 26 3.58 8.34 3.03
CA ALA A 26 3.27 7.23 3.92
C ALA A 26 2.83 6.01 3.12
N MET A 27 3.07 4.84 3.67
CA MET A 27 2.52 3.59 3.18
C MET A 27 1.75 2.95 4.33
N ILE A 28 0.48 2.65 4.10
CA ILE A 28 -0.41 2.17 5.14
C ILE A 28 -1.00 0.84 4.72
N LEU A 29 -0.75 -0.19 5.53
CA LEU A 29 -1.37 -1.49 5.34
C LEU A 29 -2.80 -1.41 5.87
N PHE A 30 -3.76 -1.88 5.08
CA PHE A 30 -5.15 -1.95 5.52
C PHE A 30 -5.76 -3.28 5.11
N GLY A 31 -7.06 -3.46 5.34
CA GLY A 31 -7.74 -4.69 4.99
C GLY A 31 -7.41 -5.82 5.95
N SER A 32 -7.57 -7.06 5.48
CA SER A 32 -7.49 -8.25 6.33
C SER A 32 -6.15 -8.45 7.02
N TYR A 33 -5.04 -8.14 6.35
CA TYR A 33 -3.73 -8.27 6.98
C TYR A 33 -3.52 -7.25 8.10
N ALA A 34 -4.10 -6.06 7.98
CA ALA A 34 -4.02 -5.06 9.05
C ALA A 34 -4.87 -5.44 10.25
N ARG A 35 -6.05 -6.03 10.00
CA ARG A 35 -6.97 -6.47 11.05
C ARG A 35 -6.54 -7.78 11.72
N GLY A 36 -5.65 -8.54 11.09
CA GLY A 36 -5.21 -9.83 11.62
C GLY A 36 -6.13 -10.99 11.27
N ASP A 37 -7.05 -10.81 10.31
CA ASP A 37 -7.98 -11.85 9.88
C ASP A 37 -7.72 -12.35 8.45
N ALA A 38 -6.49 -12.18 7.97
CA ALA A 38 -6.11 -12.65 6.64
C ALA A 38 -6.10 -14.18 6.56
N HIS A 39 -6.50 -14.68 5.39
CA HIS A 39 -6.53 -16.11 5.09
C HIS A 39 -5.67 -16.41 3.84
N PRO A 40 -4.33 -16.52 4.01
CA PRO A 40 -3.48 -16.88 2.87
C PRO A 40 -3.85 -18.28 2.36
N PRO A 41 -3.79 -18.50 1.03
CA PRO A 41 -3.36 -17.56 -0.01
C PRO A 41 -4.47 -16.67 -0.56
N ASP A 42 -5.66 -16.70 0.01
CA ASP A 42 -6.85 -16.05 -0.55
C ASP A 42 -6.92 -14.55 -0.28
N SER A 43 -6.19 -14.05 0.70
CA SER A 43 -6.21 -12.64 1.05
C SER A 43 -5.15 -11.85 0.31
N ASP A 44 -5.55 -10.69 -0.25
CA ASP A 44 -4.62 -9.75 -0.87
C ASP A 44 -3.96 -8.90 0.20
N ILE A 45 -2.76 -8.42 -0.11
CA ILE A 45 -2.07 -7.43 0.72
C ILE A 45 -2.50 -6.05 0.21
N ASP A 46 -3.27 -5.32 1.01
CA ASP A 46 -3.82 -4.02 0.62
C ASP A 46 -2.99 -2.90 1.23
N VAL A 47 -2.42 -2.04 0.38
CA VAL A 47 -1.64 -0.90 0.84
C VAL A 47 -2.16 0.38 0.23
N MET A 48 -2.17 1.44 1.03
CA MET A 48 -2.48 2.79 0.59
C MET A 48 -1.20 3.59 0.55
N LEU A 49 -0.94 4.23 -0.58
CA LEU A 49 0.23 5.08 -0.76
C LEU A 49 -0.24 6.53 -0.73
N VAL A 50 0.19 7.26 0.28
CA VAL A 50 -0.12 8.67 0.45
C VAL A 50 0.98 9.47 -0.22
N LEU A 51 0.61 10.25 -1.23
CA LEU A 51 1.57 11.01 -2.03
C LEU A 51 1.43 12.51 -1.79
N LYS A 52 2.56 13.20 -1.89
CA LYS A 52 2.61 14.66 -1.78
C LYS A 52 2.12 15.30 -3.07
N GLY A 53 1.22 16.29 -2.93
CA GLY A 53 0.74 17.07 -4.06
C GLY A 53 -0.23 16.32 -4.96
N GLU A 54 -0.63 16.98 -6.04
CA GLU A 54 -1.52 16.39 -7.02
C GLU A 54 -0.76 15.42 -7.93
N PHE A 55 -1.48 14.41 -8.43
CA PHE A 55 -0.88 13.45 -9.36
C PHE A 55 -1.95 12.90 -10.30
N GLU A 56 -1.49 12.34 -11.42
CA GLU A 56 -2.35 11.62 -12.35
C GLU A 56 -2.25 10.14 -11.97
N TYR A 57 -3.40 9.52 -11.66
CA TYR A 57 -3.46 8.18 -11.07
C TYR A 57 -2.75 7.12 -11.92
N ARG A 58 -3.01 7.11 -13.21
CA ARG A 58 -2.42 6.14 -14.13
C ARG A 58 -0.90 6.25 -14.17
N GLU A 59 -0.40 7.47 -14.14
CA GLU A 59 1.03 7.72 -14.20
C GLU A 59 1.75 7.19 -12.96
N VAL A 60 1.24 7.52 -11.77
CA VAL A 60 1.88 7.05 -10.54
C VAL A 60 1.77 5.53 -10.40
N GLN A 61 0.63 4.95 -10.80
CA GLN A 61 0.47 3.50 -10.78
C GLN A 61 1.47 2.82 -11.70
N LYS A 62 1.64 3.33 -12.90
CA LYS A 62 2.53 2.77 -13.91
C LYS A 62 3.99 2.75 -13.44
N ARG A 63 4.40 3.77 -12.71
CA ARG A 63 5.80 3.90 -12.27
C ARG A 63 6.27 2.73 -11.41
N SER A 64 5.40 2.10 -10.66
CA SER A 64 5.77 0.98 -9.80
C SER A 64 5.16 -0.36 -10.21
N SER A 65 4.42 -0.42 -11.32
CA SER A 65 3.71 -1.64 -11.72
C SER A 65 4.64 -2.82 -11.95
N GLU A 66 5.75 -2.60 -12.64
CA GLU A 66 6.70 -3.67 -12.94
C GLU A 66 7.36 -4.20 -11.68
N PHE A 67 7.79 -3.29 -10.80
CA PHE A 67 8.39 -3.66 -9.52
C PHE A 67 7.41 -4.46 -8.67
N VAL A 68 6.18 -3.99 -8.54
CA VAL A 68 5.17 -4.65 -7.72
C VAL A 68 4.80 -6.02 -8.30
N ALA A 69 4.67 -6.11 -9.63
CA ALA A 69 4.39 -7.40 -10.29
C ALA A 69 5.50 -8.41 -10.01
N SER A 70 6.75 -7.99 -10.09
CA SER A 70 7.89 -8.88 -9.79
C SER A 70 7.85 -9.37 -8.34
N LEU A 71 7.57 -8.47 -7.41
CA LEU A 71 7.49 -8.82 -5.99
C LEU A 71 6.35 -9.82 -5.74
N CYS A 72 5.21 -9.62 -6.40
CA CYS A 72 4.08 -10.54 -6.29
C CYS A 72 4.44 -11.93 -6.81
N LEU A 73 5.11 -12.00 -7.96
CA LEU A 73 5.51 -13.29 -8.55
C LEU A 73 6.54 -14.01 -7.68
N GLU A 74 7.52 -13.29 -7.16
CA GLU A 74 8.57 -13.86 -6.34
C GLU A 74 8.03 -14.46 -5.03
N ASN A 75 6.96 -13.89 -4.50
CA ASN A 75 6.42 -14.27 -3.20
C ASN A 75 5.08 -14.99 -3.26
N ASP A 76 4.56 -15.21 -4.46
CA ASP A 76 3.25 -15.85 -4.67
C ASP A 76 2.14 -15.16 -3.88
N VAL A 77 2.06 -13.85 -4.01
CA VAL A 77 1.05 -13.03 -3.34
C VAL A 77 0.45 -12.03 -4.33
N VAL A 78 -0.67 -11.42 -3.94
CA VAL A 78 -1.28 -10.32 -4.67
C VAL A 78 -1.18 -9.07 -3.78
N ILE A 79 -0.65 -8.00 -4.34
CA ILE A 79 -0.53 -6.71 -3.66
C ILE A 79 -1.43 -5.71 -4.38
N SER A 80 -2.42 -5.16 -3.67
CA SER A 80 -3.32 -4.14 -4.19
C SER A 80 -2.88 -2.79 -3.66
N ARG A 81 -2.74 -1.81 -4.57
CA ARG A 81 -2.29 -0.46 -4.21
C ARG A 81 -3.41 0.54 -4.45
N VAL A 82 -3.59 1.45 -3.51
CA VAL A 82 -4.45 2.61 -3.64
C VAL A 82 -3.60 3.86 -3.44
N PHE A 83 -3.74 4.83 -4.34
CA PHE A 83 -2.97 6.08 -4.27
C PHE A 83 -3.91 7.21 -3.88
N VAL A 84 -3.51 7.99 -2.89
CA VAL A 84 -4.28 9.17 -2.45
C VAL A 84 -3.32 10.34 -2.20
N THR A 85 -3.86 11.55 -2.22
CA THR A 85 -3.09 12.73 -1.80
C THR A 85 -3.10 12.82 -0.28
N GLU A 86 -2.18 13.62 0.26
CA GLU A 86 -2.17 13.90 1.71
C GLU A 86 -3.50 14.50 2.17
N ALA A 87 -4.08 15.41 1.37
CA ALA A 87 -5.35 16.04 1.70
C ALA A 87 -6.49 15.02 1.76
N GLU A 88 -6.55 14.12 0.78
CA GLU A 88 -7.56 13.07 0.75
C GLU A 88 -7.43 12.16 1.98
N TYR A 89 -6.21 11.75 2.30
CA TYR A 89 -5.98 10.90 3.46
C TYR A 89 -6.41 11.57 4.76
N ALA A 90 -6.10 12.85 4.91
CA ALA A 90 -6.37 13.59 6.15
C ALA A 90 -7.83 14.01 6.30
N GLN A 91 -8.51 14.32 5.19
CA GLN A 91 -9.79 15.03 5.21
C GLN A 91 -10.99 14.26 4.67
N SER A 92 -10.76 13.23 3.87
CA SER A 92 -11.85 12.49 3.25
C SER A 92 -12.71 11.79 4.30
N LYS A 93 -14.03 11.90 4.14
CA LYS A 93 -15.03 11.25 5.00
C LYS A 93 -15.65 10.02 4.33
N MET A 94 -15.07 9.59 3.21
CA MET A 94 -15.49 8.34 2.58
C MET A 94 -15.29 7.18 3.56
N PRO A 95 -16.23 6.22 3.60
CA PRO A 95 -16.14 5.10 4.55
C PRO A 95 -14.80 4.37 4.52
N LEU A 96 -14.24 4.12 3.33
CA LEU A 96 -12.95 3.46 3.20
C LEU A 96 -11.86 4.25 3.91
N MET A 97 -11.82 5.58 3.71
CA MET A 97 -10.79 6.42 4.32
C MET A 97 -10.92 6.47 5.84
N LEU A 98 -12.15 6.55 6.34
CA LEU A 98 -12.40 6.52 7.78
C LEU A 98 -11.89 5.22 8.39
N ASN A 99 -12.15 4.10 7.74
CA ASN A 99 -11.69 2.79 8.22
C ASN A 99 -10.18 2.69 8.18
N ILE A 100 -9.54 3.17 7.12
CA ILE A 100 -8.09 3.09 7.00
C ILE A 100 -7.40 3.95 8.06
N ARG A 101 -7.92 5.16 8.33
CA ARG A 101 -7.34 5.99 9.40
C ARG A 101 -7.48 5.34 10.77
N LYS A 102 -8.55 4.57 10.97
CA LYS A 102 -8.82 3.91 12.26
C LYS A 102 -8.04 2.60 12.42
N GLU A 103 -8.00 1.78 11.38
CA GLU A 103 -7.51 0.40 11.46
C GLU A 103 -6.18 0.17 10.75
N GLY A 104 -5.77 1.09 9.88
CA GLY A 104 -4.56 0.94 9.08
C GLY A 104 -3.30 0.95 9.94
N VAL A 105 -2.29 0.24 9.44
CA VAL A 105 -0.99 0.14 10.10
C VAL A 105 0.05 0.80 9.19
N THR A 106 0.72 1.82 9.73
CA THR A 106 1.79 2.49 8.99
C THR A 106 3.00 1.56 8.88
N VAL A 107 3.48 1.43 7.67
CA VAL A 107 4.64 0.57 7.37
C VAL A 107 5.91 1.39 7.27
#